data_1f68a0b1e2680611605f70daa9d2be66
#
_entry.id   1f68a0b1e2680611605f70daa9d2be66
#
_cell.length_a   1.000
_cell.length_b   1.000
_cell.length_c   1.000
_cell.angle_alpha   90.00
_cell.angle_beta   90.00
_cell.angle_gamma   90.00
#
_symmetry.space_group_name_H-M   'P 1'
#
loop_
_entity.id
_entity.type
_entity.pdbx_description
1 polymer ?
#
loop_
_entity_poly.entity_id
_entity_poly.type
_entity_poly.pdbx_seq_one_letter_code
_entity_poly.pdbx_strand_id
1 'polypeptide(L)'
;MRKIDKYIFLISLPAIAYILIFTIYPIVSNFILSLYTQDPLGRLIYTGLENYFWFKKDPYLSRIIVNTLLYMFATPIIDIIFAIPLAVALKRVGSKWLFLIMLPAFIPPVTAASMWYLMINPFFGVAYYLTKTNLASSIWTVVLIDVWRSLPMATLIIYSGLVSIPKEIQHAASSDGLAGAKRFFMIDLPLISPQILTAFVLMMITGLFTFDPIYIGTSQAGPRILDNLAYYAFDQFYSGVPGYAAAIIVLMSLLSTALAIIYIKTLGSQKFMRLSVPDFIPNSEAPLWLHKLIVAIYLAFFLIPMYWIINIALKTPIELISIPPLLYPRSVTFANFDLMFTQGLPYIITTLAVASINTLITLFLVSPLAYSMASHKFGGSKLLIYILYLNATPTLIYIIPIFAFLKILGIINTWWALILTYPIMTIPITTWIMYNYYLKFPKQIEEAAQMDGMNRLKVFYKMVLPLSRSGLSVATIYAFLYSWGALIFPLAFTYSPYDLSKPLSFSGAQTFSIFIGLLMSPVSMSYGGVAAAGVISSIPSLVLLYFGRNNLEKIWGSSGGKI
;
A
#
# COMPACT_ATOMS: atom_id res chain seq x y z
N MET A 1 -34.27 -4.76 18.47
CA MET A 1 -33.34 -3.71 17.98
C MET A 1 -33.19 -2.66 19.09
N ARG A 2 -31.98 -2.53 19.70
CA ARG A 2 -31.74 -1.42 20.64
C ARG A 2 -31.87 -0.11 19.86
N LYS A 3 -32.64 0.87 20.38
CA LYS A 3 -32.75 2.22 19.81
C LYS A 3 -31.31 2.77 19.63
N ILE A 4 -30.91 3.01 18.39
CA ILE A 4 -29.64 3.68 18.09
C ILE A 4 -29.74 5.07 18.70
N ASP A 5 -28.75 5.43 19.52
CA ASP A 5 -28.71 6.76 20.11
C ASP A 5 -28.59 7.79 18.98
N LYS A 6 -29.54 8.74 18.93
CA LYS A 6 -29.61 9.77 17.88
C LYS A 6 -28.30 10.53 17.70
N TYR A 7 -27.59 10.79 18.79
CA TYR A 7 -26.30 11.51 18.74
C TYR A 7 -25.19 10.67 18.10
N ILE A 8 -25.16 9.36 18.40
CA ILE A 8 -24.20 8.41 17.83
C ILE A 8 -24.41 8.26 16.32
N PHE A 9 -25.66 8.16 15.88
CA PHE A 9 -25.99 8.14 14.46
C PHE A 9 -25.54 9.45 13.78
N LEU A 10 -25.83 10.60 14.38
CA LEU A 10 -25.54 11.91 13.80
C LEU A 10 -24.04 12.11 13.58
N ILE A 11 -23.16 11.74 14.53
CA ILE A 11 -21.71 11.90 14.38
C ILE A 11 -21.09 10.92 13.35
N SER A 12 -21.78 9.80 13.08
CA SER A 12 -21.32 8.82 12.07
C SER A 12 -21.83 9.16 10.67
N LEU A 13 -22.83 10.03 10.54
CA LEU A 13 -23.52 10.35 9.29
C LEU A 13 -22.58 10.89 8.19
N PRO A 14 -21.63 11.81 8.47
CA PRO A 14 -20.71 12.31 7.44
C PRO A 14 -19.88 11.19 6.81
N ALA A 15 -19.35 10.26 7.61
CA ALA A 15 -18.57 9.15 7.12
C ALA A 15 -19.42 8.16 6.29
N ILE A 16 -20.65 7.88 6.75
CA ILE A 16 -21.59 7.01 6.03
C ILE A 16 -21.98 7.64 4.69
N ALA A 17 -22.32 8.93 4.68
CA ALA A 17 -22.66 9.66 3.46
C ALA A 17 -21.47 9.65 2.48
N TYR A 18 -20.26 9.86 2.97
CA TYR A 18 -19.06 9.78 2.15
C TYR A 18 -18.90 8.37 1.51
N ILE A 19 -19.02 7.30 2.30
CA ILE A 19 -18.91 5.92 1.81
C ILE A 19 -20.00 5.63 0.75
N LEU A 20 -21.23 6.08 0.96
CA LEU A 20 -22.31 5.89 0.00
C LEU A 20 -22.03 6.59 -1.33
N ILE A 21 -21.59 7.84 -1.30
CA ILE A 21 -21.39 8.67 -2.50
C ILE A 21 -20.09 8.31 -3.22
N PHE A 22 -18.97 8.17 -2.49
CA PHE A 22 -17.66 8.03 -3.11
C PHE A 22 -17.16 6.58 -3.19
N THR A 23 -17.88 5.63 -2.60
CA THR A 23 -17.46 4.22 -2.62
C THR A 23 -18.54 3.33 -3.22
N ILE A 24 -19.77 3.33 -2.67
CA ILE A 24 -20.82 2.41 -3.15
C ILE A 24 -21.32 2.83 -4.53
N TYR A 25 -21.64 4.11 -4.72
CA TYR A 25 -22.12 4.61 -6.01
C TYR A 25 -21.13 4.31 -7.16
N PRO A 26 -19.81 4.58 -7.05
CA PRO A 26 -18.88 4.25 -8.11
C PRO A 26 -18.78 2.75 -8.41
N ILE A 27 -18.82 1.89 -7.37
CA ILE A 27 -18.82 0.44 -7.58
C ILE A 27 -20.02 0.02 -8.44
N VAL A 28 -21.23 0.41 -8.05
CA VAL A 28 -22.45 0.09 -8.79
C VAL A 28 -22.40 0.68 -10.20
N SER A 29 -21.98 1.94 -10.31
CA SER A 29 -21.88 2.64 -11.59
C SER A 29 -20.88 1.98 -12.54
N ASN A 30 -19.74 1.47 -12.03
CA ASN A 30 -18.77 0.76 -12.86
C ASN A 30 -19.33 -0.58 -13.40
N PHE A 31 -20.11 -1.33 -12.59
CA PHE A 31 -20.80 -2.53 -13.06
C PHE A 31 -21.82 -2.21 -14.18
N ILE A 32 -22.58 -1.12 -14.01
CA ILE A 32 -23.50 -0.66 -15.04
C ILE A 32 -22.74 -0.26 -16.30
N LEU A 33 -21.67 0.53 -16.16
CA LEU A 33 -20.88 1.02 -17.29
C LEU A 33 -20.24 -0.12 -18.10
N SER A 34 -19.91 -1.25 -17.49
CA SER A 34 -19.37 -2.41 -18.20
C SER A 34 -20.34 -3.00 -19.25
N LEU A 35 -21.63 -2.64 -19.20
CA LEU A 35 -22.67 -3.06 -20.14
C LEU A 35 -22.89 -2.03 -21.26
N TYR A 36 -22.10 -0.95 -21.30
CA TYR A 36 -22.18 0.11 -22.30
C TYR A 36 -20.90 0.19 -23.10
N THR A 37 -21.02 0.59 -24.37
CA THR A 37 -19.88 1.01 -25.20
C THR A 37 -19.99 2.49 -25.52
N GLN A 38 -18.92 3.10 -25.96
CA GLN A 38 -18.89 4.50 -26.35
C GLN A 38 -18.84 4.60 -27.87
N ASP A 39 -19.75 5.39 -28.47
CA ASP A 39 -19.72 5.68 -29.89
C ASP A 39 -18.59 6.69 -30.24
N PRO A 40 -18.27 6.88 -31.53
CA PRO A 40 -17.26 7.86 -31.95
C PRO A 40 -17.54 9.31 -31.54
N LEU A 41 -18.79 9.62 -31.16
CA LEU A 41 -19.20 10.94 -30.65
C LEU A 41 -19.12 11.02 -29.12
N GLY A 42 -18.64 9.97 -28.47
CA GLY A 42 -18.50 9.91 -27.02
C GLY A 42 -19.79 9.60 -26.25
N ARG A 43 -20.88 9.18 -26.92
CA ARG A 43 -22.15 8.83 -26.27
C ARG A 43 -22.15 7.38 -25.84
N LEU A 44 -22.70 7.11 -24.66
CA LEU A 44 -22.83 5.75 -24.13
C LEU A 44 -24.03 5.04 -24.78
N ILE A 45 -23.78 3.88 -25.38
CA ILE A 45 -24.78 3.01 -25.99
C ILE A 45 -24.82 1.70 -25.21
N TYR A 46 -26.01 1.28 -24.81
CA TYR A 46 -26.20 -0.02 -24.15
C TYR A 46 -25.97 -1.17 -25.11
N THR A 47 -25.00 -2.02 -24.81
CA THR A 47 -24.60 -3.15 -25.65
C THR A 47 -24.63 -4.50 -24.91
N GLY A 48 -25.13 -4.51 -23.67
CA GLY A 48 -25.19 -5.71 -22.83
C GLY A 48 -23.82 -6.30 -22.55
N LEU A 49 -23.61 -7.57 -22.90
CA LEU A 49 -22.35 -8.28 -22.60
C LEU A 49 -21.28 -8.14 -23.70
N GLU A 50 -21.42 -7.24 -24.65
CA GLU A 50 -20.50 -7.12 -25.77
C GLU A 50 -19.04 -6.89 -25.32
N ASN A 51 -18.81 -6.04 -24.31
CA ASN A 51 -17.48 -5.81 -23.75
C ASN A 51 -16.82 -7.10 -23.22
N TYR A 52 -17.61 -8.03 -22.71
CA TYR A 52 -17.11 -9.34 -22.23
C TYR A 52 -16.84 -10.31 -23.39
N PHE A 53 -17.58 -10.23 -24.49
CA PHE A 53 -17.28 -11.01 -25.69
C PHE A 53 -16.00 -10.53 -26.38
N TRP A 54 -15.64 -9.25 -26.24
CA TRP A 54 -14.38 -8.70 -26.71
C TRP A 54 -13.17 -9.36 -26.05
N PHE A 55 -13.27 -9.91 -24.84
CA PHE A 55 -12.20 -10.65 -24.16
C PHE A 55 -11.61 -11.78 -25.02
N LYS A 56 -12.43 -12.42 -25.87
CA LYS A 56 -11.96 -13.48 -26.77
C LYS A 56 -11.23 -12.95 -28.01
N LYS A 57 -11.49 -11.70 -28.39
CA LYS A 57 -10.92 -11.07 -29.59
C LYS A 57 -9.69 -10.23 -29.30
N ASP A 58 -9.49 -9.85 -28.04
CA ASP A 58 -8.35 -9.03 -27.62
C ASP A 58 -7.04 -9.83 -27.66
N PRO A 59 -6.10 -9.47 -28.57
CA PRO A 59 -4.86 -10.22 -28.75
C PRO A 59 -3.91 -10.15 -27.55
N TYR A 60 -4.07 -9.16 -26.66
CA TYR A 60 -3.20 -8.93 -25.53
C TYR A 60 -3.72 -9.53 -24.22
N LEU A 61 -5.03 -9.68 -24.08
CA LEU A 61 -5.67 -9.99 -22.81
C LEU A 61 -5.18 -11.31 -22.20
N SER A 62 -4.96 -12.35 -23.00
CA SER A 62 -4.47 -13.64 -22.51
C SER A 62 -3.12 -13.51 -21.83
N ARG A 63 -2.16 -12.77 -22.43
CA ARG A 63 -0.86 -12.48 -21.84
C ARG A 63 -0.98 -11.65 -20.58
N ILE A 64 -1.83 -10.64 -20.61
CA ILE A 64 -2.07 -9.72 -19.47
C ILE A 64 -2.65 -10.49 -18.26
N ILE A 65 -3.57 -11.44 -18.50
CA ILE A 65 -4.08 -12.33 -17.46
C ILE A 65 -2.95 -13.18 -16.87
N VAL A 66 -2.10 -13.78 -17.71
CA VAL A 66 -0.94 -14.58 -17.24
C VAL A 66 0.00 -13.71 -16.40
N ASN A 67 0.34 -12.50 -16.85
CA ASN A 67 1.15 -11.56 -16.08
C ASN A 67 0.49 -11.24 -14.73
N THR A 68 -0.82 -10.96 -14.73
CA THR A 68 -1.57 -10.66 -13.50
C THR A 68 -1.50 -11.81 -12.50
N LEU A 69 -1.74 -13.04 -12.98
CA LEU A 69 -1.63 -14.24 -12.13
C LEU A 69 -0.21 -14.43 -11.62
N LEU A 70 0.79 -14.17 -12.46
CA LEU A 70 2.18 -14.26 -12.05
C LEU A 70 2.50 -13.26 -10.92
N TYR A 71 2.13 -11.99 -11.06
CA TYR A 71 2.31 -10.99 -9.99
C TYR A 71 1.56 -11.39 -8.72
N MET A 72 0.30 -11.85 -8.88
CA MET A 72 -0.56 -12.25 -7.78
C MET A 72 -0.02 -13.43 -6.97
N PHE A 73 0.68 -14.38 -7.60
CA PHE A 73 1.18 -15.58 -6.92
C PHE A 73 2.69 -15.53 -6.62
N ALA A 74 3.52 -15.02 -7.53
CA ALA A 74 4.97 -15.03 -7.35
C ALA A 74 5.40 -14.12 -6.19
N THR A 75 4.84 -12.90 -6.11
CA THR A 75 5.17 -11.96 -5.04
C THR A 75 4.91 -12.55 -3.65
N PRO A 76 3.70 -13.03 -3.29
CA PRO A 76 3.46 -13.57 -1.95
C PRO A 76 4.20 -14.89 -1.67
N ILE A 77 4.44 -15.73 -2.67
CA ILE A 77 5.24 -16.95 -2.50
C ILE A 77 6.66 -16.57 -2.08
N ILE A 78 7.28 -15.64 -2.80
CA ILE A 78 8.62 -15.16 -2.51
C ILE A 78 8.65 -14.46 -1.15
N ASP A 79 7.66 -13.60 -0.88
CA ASP A 79 7.53 -12.93 0.41
C ASP A 79 7.51 -13.92 1.58
N ILE A 80 6.67 -14.95 1.52
CA ILE A 80 6.58 -15.95 2.62
C ILE A 80 7.87 -16.74 2.78
N ILE A 81 8.48 -17.18 1.66
CA ILE A 81 9.74 -17.93 1.69
C ILE A 81 10.83 -17.11 2.40
N PHE A 82 10.90 -15.82 2.14
CA PHE A 82 11.94 -14.95 2.72
C PHE A 82 11.52 -14.33 4.06
N ALA A 83 10.25 -14.06 4.31
CA ALA A 83 9.77 -13.49 5.56
C ALA A 83 9.90 -14.44 6.76
N ILE A 84 9.70 -15.75 6.56
CA ILE A 84 9.80 -16.75 7.63
C ILE A 84 11.21 -16.76 8.25
N PRO A 85 12.32 -16.97 7.51
CA PRO A 85 13.66 -16.99 8.11
C PRO A 85 14.03 -15.63 8.72
N LEU A 86 13.60 -14.50 8.13
CA LEU A 86 13.84 -13.19 8.70
C LEU A 86 13.07 -12.99 10.02
N ALA A 87 11.80 -13.39 10.10
CA ALA A 87 11.00 -13.29 11.33
C ALA A 87 11.57 -14.17 12.46
N VAL A 88 12.01 -15.40 12.13
CA VAL A 88 12.70 -16.28 13.10
C VAL A 88 14.00 -15.66 13.58
N ALA A 89 14.79 -15.10 12.67
CA ALA A 89 16.04 -14.43 13.03
C ALA A 89 15.79 -13.22 13.93
N LEU A 90 14.79 -12.38 13.63
CA LEU A 90 14.41 -11.23 14.46
C LEU A 90 13.94 -11.62 15.86
N LYS A 91 13.21 -12.74 16.00
CA LYS A 91 12.82 -13.27 17.32
C LYS A 91 14.03 -13.57 18.21
N ARG A 92 15.18 -13.96 17.60
CA ARG A 92 16.43 -14.27 18.30
C ARG A 92 17.33 -13.08 18.52
N VAL A 93 17.45 -12.20 17.50
CA VAL A 93 18.37 -11.04 17.52
C VAL A 93 17.75 -9.83 18.25
N GLY A 94 16.42 -9.77 18.31
CA GLY A 94 15.67 -8.69 18.94
C GLY A 94 15.00 -7.73 17.94
N SER A 95 13.92 -7.09 18.39
CA SER A 95 13.02 -6.25 17.58
C SER A 95 13.62 -4.89 17.15
N LYS A 96 14.74 -4.48 17.70
CA LYS A 96 15.38 -3.17 17.39
C LYS A 96 15.66 -2.94 15.90
N TRP A 97 15.80 -4.01 15.12
CA TRP A 97 16.07 -3.95 13.69
C TRP A 97 14.80 -3.79 12.84
N LEU A 98 13.61 -4.02 13.42
CA LEU A 98 12.33 -3.89 12.72
C LEU A 98 12.17 -2.51 12.09
N PHE A 99 12.61 -1.45 12.76
CA PHE A 99 12.55 -0.10 12.21
C PHE A 99 13.24 0.01 10.85
N LEU A 100 14.49 -0.47 10.74
CA LEU A 100 15.24 -0.41 9.49
C LEU A 100 14.65 -1.35 8.40
N ILE A 101 14.17 -2.53 8.82
CA ILE A 101 13.53 -3.50 7.91
C ILE A 101 12.23 -2.93 7.33
N MET A 102 11.50 -2.11 8.10
CA MET A 102 10.24 -1.53 7.65
C MET A 102 10.40 -0.34 6.68
N LEU A 103 11.60 0.24 6.53
CA LEU A 103 11.82 1.41 5.67
C LEU A 103 11.26 1.25 4.24
N PRO A 104 11.49 0.13 3.51
CA PRO A 104 10.98 -0.02 2.16
C PRO A 104 9.45 0.05 2.03
N ALA A 105 8.73 -0.46 3.04
CA ALA A 105 7.27 -0.48 3.04
C ALA A 105 6.64 0.93 3.10
N PHE A 106 7.39 1.92 3.60
CA PHE A 106 6.93 3.31 3.73
C PHE A 106 7.40 4.22 2.59
N ILE A 107 8.34 3.76 1.74
CA ILE A 107 8.74 4.52 0.55
C ILE A 107 7.60 4.54 -0.46
N PRO A 108 7.28 5.72 -1.07
CA PRO A 108 6.27 5.81 -2.11
C PRO A 108 6.52 4.79 -3.25
N PRO A 109 5.47 4.13 -3.78
CA PRO A 109 5.62 3.06 -4.77
C PRO A 109 6.38 3.48 -6.04
N VAL A 110 6.08 4.68 -6.55
CA VAL A 110 6.77 5.26 -7.72
C VAL A 110 8.26 5.46 -7.45
N THR A 111 8.59 5.95 -6.25
CA THR A 111 9.99 6.14 -5.82
C THR A 111 10.72 4.80 -5.74
N ALA A 112 10.11 3.80 -5.12
CA ALA A 112 10.68 2.45 -5.06
C ALA A 112 10.93 1.87 -6.46
N ALA A 113 9.96 2.01 -7.37
CA ALA A 113 10.13 1.59 -8.75
C ALA A 113 11.30 2.33 -9.41
N SER A 114 11.38 3.66 -9.27
CA SER A 114 12.46 4.45 -9.85
C SER A 114 13.83 4.06 -9.31
N MET A 115 13.96 3.77 -7.99
CA MET A 115 15.21 3.27 -7.39
C MET A 115 15.71 2.02 -8.08
N TRP A 116 14.82 1.03 -8.28
CA TRP A 116 15.17 -0.24 -8.91
C TRP A 116 15.43 -0.07 -10.40
N TYR A 117 14.60 0.68 -11.13
CA TYR A 117 14.83 0.91 -12.56
C TYR A 117 16.12 1.68 -12.84
N LEU A 118 16.55 2.61 -11.97
CA LEU A 118 17.87 3.24 -12.07
C LEU A 118 19.02 2.25 -11.83
N MET A 119 18.84 1.25 -10.93
CA MET A 119 19.87 0.22 -10.69
C MET A 119 20.02 -0.77 -11.86
N ILE A 120 18.91 -1.12 -12.50
CA ILE A 120 18.89 -2.13 -13.58
C ILE A 120 18.98 -1.52 -14.98
N ASN A 121 19.07 -0.20 -15.09
CA ASN A 121 19.12 0.48 -16.39
C ASN A 121 20.21 -0.10 -17.30
N PRO A 122 19.91 -0.40 -18.58
CA PRO A 122 20.84 -1.08 -19.49
C PRO A 122 22.06 -0.23 -19.88
N PHE A 123 22.03 1.08 -19.66
CA PHE A 123 23.12 1.97 -20.08
C PHE A 123 24.12 2.27 -18.95
N PHE A 124 23.64 2.47 -17.69
CA PHE A 124 24.48 2.92 -16.58
C PHE A 124 24.08 2.27 -15.24
N GLY A 125 23.15 1.33 -15.24
CA GLY A 125 22.74 0.63 -14.04
C GLY A 125 23.80 -0.39 -13.57
N VAL A 126 24.07 -0.42 -12.28
CA VAL A 126 25.06 -1.34 -11.69
C VAL A 126 24.66 -2.80 -11.91
N ALA A 127 23.37 -3.13 -11.83
CA ALA A 127 22.90 -4.50 -12.03
C ALA A 127 23.13 -4.98 -13.48
N TYR A 128 22.87 -4.12 -14.47
CA TYR A 128 23.17 -4.43 -15.86
C TYR A 128 24.66 -4.63 -16.09
N TYR A 129 25.50 -3.76 -15.51
CA TYR A 129 26.96 -3.89 -15.64
C TYR A 129 27.47 -5.23 -15.11
N LEU A 130 26.92 -5.70 -13.96
CA LEU A 130 27.31 -6.97 -13.35
C LEU A 130 26.76 -8.19 -14.10
N THR A 131 25.50 -8.15 -14.53
CA THR A 131 24.80 -9.33 -15.11
C THR A 131 24.86 -9.41 -16.62
N LYS A 132 25.16 -8.29 -17.31
CA LYS A 132 25.07 -8.11 -18.78
C LYS A 132 23.67 -8.45 -19.33
N THR A 133 22.64 -8.45 -18.51
CA THR A 133 21.27 -8.82 -18.88
C THR A 133 20.36 -7.60 -18.77
N ASN A 134 19.55 -7.36 -19.81
CA ASN A 134 18.52 -6.31 -19.72
C ASN A 134 17.35 -6.78 -18.87
N LEU A 135 17.39 -6.39 -17.61
CA LEU A 135 16.35 -6.71 -16.62
C LEU A 135 15.15 -5.74 -16.68
N ALA A 136 15.29 -4.58 -17.34
CA ALA A 136 14.23 -3.55 -17.36
C ALA A 136 12.94 -4.03 -18.04
N SER A 137 13.05 -4.92 -19.02
CA SER A 137 11.91 -5.52 -19.73
C SER A 137 11.42 -6.84 -19.11
N SER A 138 11.91 -7.20 -17.93
CA SER A 138 11.57 -8.46 -17.28
C SER A 138 10.40 -8.29 -16.31
N ILE A 139 9.43 -9.20 -16.39
CA ILE A 139 8.34 -9.34 -15.40
C ILE A 139 8.91 -9.53 -13.98
N TRP A 140 10.02 -10.25 -13.84
CA TRP A 140 10.67 -10.50 -12.55
C TRP A 140 11.21 -9.24 -11.89
N THR A 141 11.46 -8.17 -12.65
CA THR A 141 11.81 -6.87 -12.09
C THR A 141 10.64 -6.25 -11.34
N VAL A 142 9.44 -6.32 -11.89
CA VAL A 142 8.23 -5.85 -11.21
C VAL A 142 7.99 -6.67 -9.94
N VAL A 143 8.11 -8.01 -10.02
CA VAL A 143 8.01 -8.90 -8.85
C VAL A 143 9.06 -8.53 -7.79
N LEU A 144 10.31 -8.27 -8.18
CA LEU A 144 11.39 -7.89 -7.26
C LEU A 144 11.10 -6.57 -6.55
N ILE A 145 10.57 -5.57 -7.27
CA ILE A 145 10.18 -4.27 -6.71
C ILE A 145 9.04 -4.46 -5.68
N ASP A 146 8.03 -5.24 -6.04
CA ASP A 146 6.91 -5.52 -5.15
C ASP A 146 7.37 -6.30 -3.91
N VAL A 147 8.18 -7.35 -4.06
CA VAL A 147 8.77 -8.11 -2.94
C VAL A 147 9.60 -7.18 -2.03
N TRP A 148 10.44 -6.31 -2.61
CA TRP A 148 11.24 -5.38 -1.80
C TRP A 148 10.37 -4.47 -0.91
N ARG A 149 9.17 -4.09 -1.37
CA ARG A 149 8.22 -3.26 -0.64
C ARG A 149 7.33 -4.04 0.33
N SER A 150 6.89 -5.26 -0.05
CA SER A 150 5.91 -6.06 0.70
C SER A 150 6.53 -6.98 1.75
N LEU A 151 7.76 -7.47 1.51
CA LEU A 151 8.48 -8.37 2.40
C LEU A 151 8.58 -7.86 3.86
N PRO A 152 8.83 -6.56 4.13
CA PRO A 152 8.79 -6.04 5.50
C PRO A 152 7.46 -6.29 6.20
N MET A 153 6.32 -6.05 5.52
CA MET A 153 4.99 -6.26 6.11
C MET A 153 4.68 -7.74 6.31
N ALA A 154 5.01 -8.60 5.34
CA ALA A 154 4.90 -10.06 5.51
C ALA A 154 5.72 -10.54 6.71
N THR A 155 6.97 -10.05 6.84
CA THR A 155 7.84 -10.34 7.99
C THR A 155 7.22 -9.90 9.31
N LEU A 156 6.66 -8.71 9.37
CA LEU A 156 6.02 -8.18 10.58
C LEU A 156 4.83 -9.04 11.02
N ILE A 157 3.97 -9.44 10.08
CA ILE A 157 2.80 -10.29 10.39
C ILE A 157 3.27 -11.65 10.93
N ILE A 158 4.25 -12.28 10.30
CA ILE A 158 4.79 -13.58 10.73
C ILE A 158 5.53 -13.45 12.07
N TYR A 159 6.33 -12.38 12.24
CA TYR A 159 7.02 -12.09 13.49
C TYR A 159 6.05 -11.92 14.65
N SER A 160 4.95 -11.17 14.45
CA SER A 160 3.92 -10.99 15.47
C SER A 160 3.30 -12.32 15.90
N GLY A 161 3.07 -13.22 14.95
CA GLY A 161 2.62 -14.59 15.22
C GLY A 161 3.63 -15.37 16.07
N LEU A 162 4.91 -15.34 15.70
CA LEU A 162 5.97 -16.04 16.45
C LEU A 162 6.16 -15.53 17.88
N VAL A 163 5.99 -14.23 18.10
CA VAL A 163 6.12 -13.61 19.44
C VAL A 163 4.88 -13.89 20.29
N SER A 164 3.72 -14.09 19.68
CA SER A 164 2.47 -14.39 20.40
C SER A 164 2.38 -15.83 20.94
N ILE A 165 3.27 -16.74 20.54
CA ILE A 165 3.30 -18.11 21.06
C ILE A 165 3.64 -18.10 22.56
N PRO A 166 2.76 -18.64 23.44
CA PRO A 166 2.98 -18.68 24.88
C PRO A 166 4.30 -19.36 25.24
N LYS A 167 4.99 -18.86 26.27
CA LYS A 167 6.27 -19.42 26.74
C LYS A 167 6.09 -20.87 27.26
N GLU A 168 4.93 -21.18 27.81
CA GLU A 168 4.55 -22.50 28.31
C GLU A 168 4.64 -23.57 27.20
N ILE A 169 4.16 -23.24 25.98
CA ILE A 169 4.26 -24.13 24.83
C ILE A 169 5.73 -24.31 24.41
N GLN A 170 6.51 -23.23 24.47
CA GLN A 170 7.94 -23.30 24.14
C GLN A 170 8.71 -24.16 25.16
N HIS A 171 8.39 -24.04 26.45
CA HIS A 171 8.98 -24.87 27.51
C HIS A 171 8.59 -26.34 27.38
N ALA A 172 7.29 -26.63 27.14
CA ALA A 172 6.82 -27.99 26.92
C ALA A 172 7.55 -28.67 25.74
N ALA A 173 7.65 -27.97 24.61
CA ALA A 173 8.39 -28.47 23.45
C ALA A 173 9.87 -28.76 23.76
N SER A 174 10.50 -27.91 24.58
CA SER A 174 11.88 -28.14 25.00
C SER A 174 11.99 -29.37 25.94
N SER A 175 11.00 -29.58 26.81
CA SER A 175 10.94 -30.76 27.70
C SER A 175 10.74 -32.05 26.90
N ASP A 176 10.04 -31.99 25.76
CA ASP A 176 9.89 -33.11 24.81
C ASP A 176 11.14 -33.29 23.92
N GLY A 177 12.23 -32.60 24.20
CA GLY A 177 13.50 -32.66 23.48
C GLY A 177 13.48 -31.99 22.11
N LEU A 178 12.49 -31.15 21.80
CA LEU A 178 12.39 -30.44 20.51
C LEU A 178 13.14 -29.10 20.55
N ALA A 179 14.06 -28.90 19.60
CA ALA A 179 14.85 -27.69 19.48
C ALA A 179 14.99 -27.24 18.01
N GLY A 180 15.41 -25.99 17.82
CA GLY A 180 15.80 -25.42 16.54
C GLY A 180 14.76 -25.60 15.42
N ALA A 181 15.22 -26.09 14.27
CA ALA A 181 14.39 -26.26 13.09
C ALA A 181 13.29 -27.31 13.30
N LYS A 182 13.58 -28.40 14.02
CA LYS A 182 12.58 -29.45 14.31
C LYS A 182 11.41 -28.89 15.13
N ARG A 183 11.69 -28.11 16.19
CA ARG A 183 10.65 -27.39 16.96
C ARG A 183 9.88 -26.42 16.08
N PHE A 184 10.58 -25.65 15.25
CA PHE A 184 9.93 -24.68 14.36
C PHE A 184 8.89 -25.35 13.45
N PHE A 185 9.27 -26.42 12.74
CA PHE A 185 8.34 -27.09 11.81
C PHE A 185 7.22 -27.87 12.51
N MET A 186 7.49 -28.47 13.69
CA MET A 186 6.49 -29.27 14.40
C MET A 186 5.54 -28.44 15.26
N ILE A 187 5.99 -27.32 15.82
CA ILE A 187 5.23 -26.53 16.81
C ILE A 187 4.98 -25.09 16.31
N ASP A 188 6.06 -24.32 16.06
CA ASP A 188 5.93 -22.89 15.80
C ASP A 188 5.17 -22.64 14.48
N LEU A 189 5.55 -23.28 13.38
CA LEU A 189 4.96 -23.10 12.04
C LEU A 189 3.46 -23.47 11.97
N PRO A 190 3.01 -24.62 12.51
CA PRO A 190 1.57 -24.90 12.62
C PRO A 190 0.80 -23.83 13.40
N LEU A 191 1.34 -23.36 14.54
CA LEU A 191 0.67 -22.38 15.39
C LEU A 191 0.54 -21.00 14.70
N ILE A 192 1.52 -20.61 13.88
CA ILE A 192 1.49 -19.33 13.14
C ILE A 192 0.91 -19.45 11.72
N SER A 193 0.40 -20.62 11.34
CA SER A 193 -0.18 -20.81 10.00
C SER A 193 -1.31 -19.84 9.66
N PRO A 194 -2.17 -19.36 10.59
CA PRO A 194 -3.14 -18.31 10.28
C PRO A 194 -2.49 -16.97 9.92
N GLN A 195 -1.37 -16.60 10.57
CA GLN A 195 -0.64 -15.37 10.26
C GLN A 195 0.06 -15.47 8.90
N ILE A 196 0.63 -16.63 8.58
CA ILE A 196 1.23 -16.90 7.26
C ILE A 196 0.16 -16.78 6.16
N LEU A 197 -1.01 -17.41 6.36
CA LEU A 197 -2.12 -17.30 5.42
C LEU A 197 -2.60 -15.84 5.28
N THR A 198 -2.68 -15.11 6.39
CA THR A 198 -3.03 -13.68 6.39
C THR A 198 -2.04 -12.89 5.54
N ALA A 199 -0.72 -13.05 5.77
CA ALA A 199 0.30 -12.39 4.98
C ALA A 199 0.20 -12.77 3.50
N PHE A 200 0.04 -14.06 3.21
CA PHE A 200 -0.06 -14.57 1.83
C PHE A 200 -1.22 -13.94 1.07
N VAL A 201 -2.43 -13.93 1.63
CA VAL A 201 -3.62 -13.37 0.95
C VAL A 201 -3.53 -11.85 0.82
N LEU A 202 -3.03 -11.14 1.84
CA LEU A 202 -2.82 -9.70 1.73
C LEU A 202 -1.84 -9.36 0.60
N MET A 203 -0.72 -10.10 0.48
CA MET A 203 0.24 -9.90 -0.59
C MET A 203 -0.31 -10.33 -1.97
N MET A 204 -1.18 -11.35 -2.04
CA MET A 204 -1.91 -11.69 -3.28
C MET A 204 -2.78 -10.54 -3.77
N ILE A 205 -3.51 -9.88 -2.87
CA ILE A 205 -4.36 -8.73 -3.22
C ILE A 205 -3.49 -7.57 -3.71
N THR A 206 -2.35 -7.29 -3.05
CA THR A 206 -1.43 -6.24 -3.52
C THR A 206 -0.86 -6.56 -4.89
N GLY A 207 -0.43 -7.80 -5.15
CA GLY A 207 0.07 -8.24 -6.45
C GLY A 207 -0.97 -8.16 -7.57
N LEU A 208 -2.25 -8.44 -7.27
CA LEU A 208 -3.36 -8.27 -8.23
C LEU A 208 -3.52 -6.80 -8.66
N PHE A 209 -3.25 -5.85 -7.75
CA PHE A 209 -3.43 -4.41 -7.97
C PHE A 209 -2.11 -3.68 -8.24
N THR A 210 -1.01 -4.38 -8.47
CA THR A 210 0.28 -3.78 -8.84
C THR A 210 0.12 -2.84 -10.03
N PHE A 211 0.48 -1.57 -9.85
CA PHE A 211 0.31 -0.54 -10.86
C PHE A 211 1.58 0.30 -11.04
N ASP A 212 2.09 0.91 -9.97
CA ASP A 212 3.17 1.90 -10.02
C ASP A 212 4.48 1.36 -10.64
N PRO A 213 4.97 0.15 -10.29
CA PRO A 213 6.16 -0.40 -10.93
C PRO A 213 5.97 -0.69 -12.42
N ILE A 214 4.74 -1.06 -12.82
CA ILE A 214 4.40 -1.29 -14.24
C ILE A 214 4.35 0.04 -14.97
N TYR A 215 3.71 1.07 -14.41
CA TYR A 215 3.65 2.41 -14.99
C TYR A 215 5.05 2.98 -15.28
N ILE A 216 5.97 2.87 -14.31
CA ILE A 216 7.36 3.31 -14.49
C ILE A 216 8.09 2.40 -15.48
N GLY A 217 7.88 1.08 -15.42
CA GLY A 217 8.57 0.09 -16.23
C GLY A 217 8.17 0.09 -17.71
N THR A 218 6.92 0.41 -18.04
CA THR A 218 6.47 0.44 -19.45
C THR A 218 7.21 1.48 -20.28
N SER A 219 7.66 2.57 -19.65
CA SER A 219 8.53 3.55 -20.32
C SER A 219 9.90 2.98 -20.71
N GLN A 220 10.36 1.89 -20.08
CA GLN A 220 11.66 1.26 -20.27
C GLN A 220 11.58 -0.05 -21.06
N ALA A 221 10.48 -0.80 -20.91
CA ALA A 221 10.31 -2.15 -21.45
C ALA A 221 9.63 -2.20 -22.82
N GLY A 222 8.96 -1.13 -23.20
CA GLY A 222 8.07 -1.10 -24.37
C GLY A 222 6.64 -1.58 -24.08
N PRO A 223 5.72 -1.36 -25.02
CA PRO A 223 4.30 -1.55 -24.79
C PRO A 223 3.92 -3.01 -24.54
N ARG A 224 2.98 -3.23 -23.64
CA ARG A 224 2.31 -4.52 -23.35
C ARG A 224 3.20 -5.64 -22.79
N ILE A 225 4.49 -5.40 -22.50
CA ILE A 225 5.38 -6.46 -21.98
C ILE A 225 5.10 -6.72 -20.50
N LEU A 226 4.97 -5.67 -19.71
CA LEU A 226 4.81 -5.73 -18.26
C LEU A 226 3.36 -5.62 -17.81
N ASP A 227 2.43 -5.32 -18.72
CA ASP A 227 1.04 -5.01 -18.37
C ASP A 227 0.37 -6.14 -17.58
N ASN A 228 -0.36 -5.74 -16.55
CA ASN A 228 -1.36 -6.55 -15.86
C ASN A 228 -2.78 -5.98 -16.10
N LEU A 229 -3.78 -6.64 -15.57
CA LEU A 229 -5.18 -6.19 -15.71
C LEU A 229 -5.41 -4.77 -15.16
N ALA A 230 -4.72 -4.40 -14.06
CA ALA A 230 -4.87 -3.07 -13.47
C ALA A 230 -4.35 -1.97 -14.41
N TYR A 231 -3.10 -2.11 -14.89
CA TYR A 231 -2.53 -1.14 -15.81
C TYR A 231 -3.27 -1.12 -17.15
N TYR A 232 -3.66 -2.29 -17.66
CA TYR A 232 -4.38 -2.40 -18.91
C TYR A 232 -5.77 -1.75 -18.87
N ALA A 233 -6.52 -1.96 -17.78
CA ALA A 233 -7.81 -1.30 -17.60
C ALA A 233 -7.66 0.24 -17.54
N PHE A 234 -6.63 0.74 -16.87
CA PHE A 234 -6.32 2.16 -16.85
C PHE A 234 -6.00 2.71 -18.25
N ASP A 235 -5.17 1.99 -19.01
CA ASP A 235 -4.78 2.36 -20.36
C ASP A 235 -5.99 2.36 -21.31
N GLN A 236 -6.88 1.36 -21.22
CA GLN A 236 -8.12 1.33 -22.01
C GLN A 236 -9.04 2.52 -21.67
N PHE A 237 -9.15 2.87 -20.37
CA PHE A 237 -9.90 4.07 -19.98
C PHE A 237 -9.28 5.35 -20.56
N TYR A 238 -7.96 5.48 -20.48
CA TYR A 238 -7.23 6.65 -20.98
C TYR A 238 -7.28 6.75 -22.51
N SER A 239 -7.35 5.61 -23.19
CA SER A 239 -7.53 5.50 -24.66
C SER A 239 -8.97 5.76 -25.13
N GLY A 240 -9.90 6.08 -24.22
CA GLY A 240 -11.29 6.43 -24.57
C GLY A 240 -12.22 5.24 -24.74
N VAL A 241 -11.92 4.07 -24.15
CA VAL A 241 -12.76 2.87 -24.18
C VAL A 241 -13.27 2.51 -22.77
N PRO A 242 -14.04 3.40 -22.10
CA PRO A 242 -14.38 3.24 -20.68
C PRO A 242 -15.24 2.02 -20.38
N GLY A 243 -16.10 1.57 -21.30
CA GLY A 243 -16.95 0.38 -21.12
C GLY A 243 -16.13 -0.90 -21.05
N TYR A 244 -15.15 -1.06 -21.94
CA TYR A 244 -14.23 -2.20 -21.92
C TYR A 244 -13.32 -2.17 -20.70
N ALA A 245 -12.78 -1.01 -20.34
CA ALA A 245 -12.04 -0.82 -19.11
C ALA A 245 -12.89 -1.24 -17.89
N ALA A 246 -14.15 -0.82 -17.82
CA ALA A 246 -15.07 -1.21 -16.76
C ALA A 246 -15.30 -2.73 -16.69
N ALA A 247 -15.41 -3.41 -17.82
CA ALA A 247 -15.55 -4.87 -17.87
C ALA A 247 -14.31 -5.60 -17.32
N ILE A 248 -13.08 -5.12 -17.64
CA ILE A 248 -11.84 -5.64 -17.07
C ILE A 248 -11.81 -5.43 -15.55
N ILE A 249 -12.22 -4.26 -15.08
CA ILE A 249 -12.30 -3.93 -13.64
C ILE A 249 -13.30 -4.83 -12.91
N VAL A 250 -14.44 -5.17 -13.54
CA VAL A 250 -15.40 -6.15 -13.00
C VAL A 250 -14.74 -7.52 -12.85
N LEU A 251 -13.99 -7.99 -13.84
CA LEU A 251 -13.24 -9.25 -13.75
C LEU A 251 -12.26 -9.24 -12.56
N MET A 252 -11.49 -8.17 -12.41
CA MET A 252 -10.58 -8.00 -11.25
C MET A 252 -11.33 -7.99 -9.93
N SER A 253 -12.49 -7.34 -9.88
CA SER A 253 -13.33 -7.27 -8.67
C SER A 253 -13.89 -8.63 -8.27
N LEU A 254 -14.26 -9.46 -9.24
CA LEU A 254 -14.69 -10.85 -8.99
C LEU A 254 -13.53 -11.69 -8.45
N LEU A 255 -12.32 -11.56 -9.02
CA LEU A 255 -11.13 -12.26 -8.54
C LEU A 255 -10.78 -11.86 -7.10
N SER A 256 -10.72 -10.56 -6.81
CA SER A 256 -10.40 -10.07 -5.46
C SER A 256 -11.47 -10.47 -4.43
N THR A 257 -12.75 -10.46 -4.82
CA THR A 257 -13.86 -10.91 -3.97
C THR A 257 -13.73 -12.41 -3.66
N ALA A 258 -13.42 -13.23 -4.66
CA ALA A 258 -13.18 -14.66 -4.45
C ALA A 258 -12.03 -14.90 -3.46
N LEU A 259 -10.92 -14.18 -3.60
CA LEU A 259 -9.79 -14.25 -2.66
C LEU A 259 -10.19 -13.84 -1.24
N ALA A 260 -10.95 -12.74 -1.09
CA ALA A 260 -11.43 -12.29 0.21
C ALA A 260 -12.37 -13.31 0.88
N ILE A 261 -13.26 -13.96 0.12
CA ILE A 261 -14.14 -15.02 0.62
C ILE A 261 -13.34 -16.25 1.06
N ILE A 262 -12.36 -16.67 0.25
CA ILE A 262 -11.46 -17.81 0.58
C ILE A 262 -10.74 -17.49 1.89
N TYR A 263 -10.18 -16.28 2.01
CA TYR A 263 -9.49 -15.83 3.22
C TYR A 263 -10.38 -15.90 4.47
N ILE A 264 -11.58 -15.34 4.42
CA ILE A 264 -12.52 -15.34 5.54
C ILE A 264 -12.89 -16.78 5.96
N LYS A 265 -13.15 -17.66 5.00
CA LYS A 265 -13.49 -19.06 5.28
C LYS A 265 -12.33 -19.85 5.90
N THR A 266 -11.11 -19.60 5.43
CA THR A 266 -9.92 -20.32 5.93
C THR A 266 -9.51 -19.85 7.32
N LEU A 267 -9.61 -18.55 7.62
CA LEU A 267 -9.39 -18.03 8.99
C LEU A 267 -10.37 -18.62 10.01
N GLY A 268 -11.64 -18.81 9.62
CA GLY A 268 -12.66 -19.41 10.49
C GLY A 268 -12.45 -20.89 10.79
N SER A 269 -11.64 -21.61 10.00
CA SER A 269 -11.51 -23.05 10.10
C SER A 269 -10.56 -23.55 11.20
N GLN A 270 -9.68 -22.70 11.74
CA GLN A 270 -8.66 -23.01 12.79
C GLN A 270 -7.96 -24.38 12.63
N LYS A 271 -7.92 -24.93 11.42
CA LYS A 271 -7.21 -26.19 11.17
C LYS A 271 -5.72 -25.92 11.15
N PHE A 272 -5.06 -26.27 12.26
CA PHE A 272 -3.60 -26.23 12.32
C PHE A 272 -3.02 -27.25 11.33
N MET A 273 -2.05 -26.81 10.55
CA MET A 273 -1.33 -27.66 9.61
C MET A 273 -0.46 -28.64 10.42
N ARG A 274 -0.77 -29.94 10.37
CA ARG A 274 0.13 -30.96 10.93
C ARG A 274 1.12 -31.37 9.86
N LEU A 275 2.40 -31.05 10.09
CA LEU A 275 3.48 -31.43 9.20
C LEU A 275 4.20 -32.68 9.78
N SER A 276 4.36 -33.69 8.98
CA SER A 276 5.34 -34.74 9.27
C SER A 276 6.72 -34.18 8.94
N VAL A 277 7.57 -34.09 9.95
CA VAL A 277 8.91 -33.54 9.81
C VAL A 277 9.90 -34.66 9.57
N PRO A 278 10.63 -34.65 8.44
CA PRO A 278 11.65 -35.68 8.16
C PRO A 278 12.75 -35.70 9.22
N ASP A 279 13.32 -36.87 9.47
CA ASP A 279 14.34 -37.07 10.53
C ASP A 279 15.66 -36.36 10.25
N PHE A 280 15.95 -36.01 9.01
CA PHE A 280 17.16 -35.24 8.65
C PHE A 280 17.13 -33.79 9.09
N ILE A 281 15.97 -33.25 9.54
CA ILE A 281 15.88 -31.86 10.01
C ILE A 281 16.60 -31.73 11.34
N PRO A 282 17.55 -30.76 11.48
CA PRO A 282 18.33 -30.58 12.68
C PRO A 282 17.46 -30.30 13.92
N ASN A 283 17.70 -31.06 14.99
CA ASN A 283 17.09 -30.85 16.30
C ASN A 283 18.04 -30.07 17.23
N SER A 284 18.68 -29.04 16.69
CA SER A 284 19.61 -28.18 17.43
C SER A 284 19.33 -26.72 17.13
N GLU A 285 19.57 -25.86 18.10
CA GLU A 285 19.44 -24.40 17.92
C GLU A 285 20.53 -23.90 16.97
N ALA A 286 20.12 -23.14 15.94
CA ALA A 286 21.09 -22.46 15.09
C ALA A 286 21.87 -21.41 15.90
N PRO A 287 23.17 -21.24 15.66
CA PRO A 287 23.98 -20.30 16.41
C PRO A 287 23.55 -18.85 16.17
N LEU A 288 23.69 -17.99 17.17
CA LEU A 288 23.22 -16.60 17.11
C LEU A 288 23.87 -15.82 15.96
N TRP A 289 25.13 -16.11 15.61
CA TRP A 289 25.79 -15.45 14.49
C TRP A 289 25.07 -15.67 13.14
N LEU A 290 24.48 -16.86 12.93
CA LEU A 290 23.70 -17.15 11.70
C LEU A 290 22.46 -16.27 11.62
N HIS A 291 21.74 -16.09 12.74
CA HIS A 291 20.57 -15.20 12.77
C HIS A 291 20.97 -13.72 12.53
N LYS A 292 22.12 -13.30 13.08
CA LYS A 292 22.67 -11.96 12.81
C LYS A 292 23.05 -11.80 11.34
N LEU A 293 23.64 -12.83 10.73
CA LEU A 293 23.98 -12.83 9.31
C LEU A 293 22.74 -12.72 8.42
N ILE A 294 21.68 -13.49 8.73
CA ILE A 294 20.40 -13.39 8.03
C ILE A 294 19.90 -11.94 8.10
N VAL A 295 19.79 -11.35 9.30
CA VAL A 295 19.33 -9.96 9.44
C VAL A 295 20.22 -9.00 8.66
N ALA A 296 21.55 -9.17 8.66
CA ALA A 296 22.48 -8.32 7.93
C ALA A 296 22.29 -8.41 6.39
N ILE A 297 22.08 -9.61 5.86
CA ILE A 297 21.80 -9.82 4.42
C ILE A 297 20.50 -9.11 4.01
N TYR A 298 19.44 -9.23 4.81
CA TYR A 298 18.18 -8.55 4.52
C TYR A 298 18.30 -7.03 4.65
N LEU A 299 19.02 -6.54 5.65
CA LEU A 299 19.29 -5.11 5.75
C LEU A 299 20.07 -4.59 4.53
N ALA A 300 21.07 -5.34 4.05
CA ALA A 300 21.77 -4.99 2.82
C ALA A 300 20.80 -4.94 1.62
N PHE A 301 19.95 -5.96 1.45
CA PHE A 301 18.94 -5.99 0.39
C PHE A 301 17.98 -4.78 0.45
N PHE A 302 17.57 -4.36 1.63
CA PHE A 302 16.69 -3.22 1.80
C PHE A 302 17.39 -1.86 1.61
N LEU A 303 18.64 -1.73 2.04
CA LEU A 303 19.35 -0.46 2.04
C LEU A 303 20.10 -0.18 0.73
N ILE A 304 20.49 -1.20 -0.04
CA ILE A 304 21.24 -1.01 -1.29
C ILE A 304 20.51 -0.13 -2.31
N PRO A 305 19.21 -0.33 -2.63
CA PRO A 305 18.50 0.56 -3.55
C PRO A 305 18.39 2.00 -3.03
N MET A 306 18.22 2.17 -1.72
CA MET A 306 18.19 3.49 -1.08
C MET A 306 19.57 4.20 -1.15
N TYR A 307 20.64 3.46 -0.89
CA TYR A 307 22.00 3.97 -1.09
C TYR A 307 22.23 4.37 -2.54
N TRP A 308 21.79 3.52 -3.48
CA TRP A 308 22.01 3.74 -4.91
C TRP A 308 21.35 5.03 -5.41
N ILE A 309 20.13 5.31 -4.99
CA ILE A 309 19.44 6.55 -5.40
C ILE A 309 20.12 7.79 -4.84
N ILE A 310 20.60 7.74 -3.58
CA ILE A 310 21.37 8.84 -2.97
C ILE A 310 22.69 9.04 -3.73
N ASN A 311 23.38 7.94 -4.06
CA ASN A 311 24.61 7.97 -4.84
C ASN A 311 24.42 8.64 -6.21
N ILE A 312 23.36 8.28 -6.95
CA ILE A 312 23.03 8.90 -8.23
C ILE A 312 22.67 10.39 -8.06
N ALA A 313 21.89 10.74 -7.05
CA ALA A 313 21.47 12.11 -6.82
C ALA A 313 22.63 13.09 -6.56
N LEU A 314 23.76 12.59 -6.07
CA LEU A 314 24.94 13.37 -5.72
C LEU A 314 26.04 13.37 -6.80
N LYS A 315 25.84 12.68 -7.93
CA LYS A 315 26.82 12.61 -9.04
C LYS A 315 26.68 13.77 -10.02
N THR A 316 27.80 14.13 -10.61
CA THR A 316 27.84 15.04 -11.77
C THR A 316 27.29 14.37 -13.04
N PRO A 317 26.81 15.11 -14.05
CA PRO A 317 26.31 14.55 -15.31
C PRO A 317 27.31 13.60 -16.00
N ILE A 318 28.61 13.88 -15.91
CA ILE A 318 29.69 13.03 -16.49
C ILE A 318 29.78 11.72 -15.71
N GLU A 319 29.69 11.75 -14.39
CA GLU A 319 29.76 10.55 -13.55
C GLU A 319 28.52 9.65 -13.72
N LEU A 320 27.36 10.22 -14.08
CA LEU A 320 26.14 9.46 -14.30
C LEU A 320 26.24 8.50 -15.49
N ILE A 321 27.01 8.87 -16.53
CA ILE A 321 27.18 8.08 -17.74
C ILE A 321 28.50 7.28 -17.77
N SER A 322 29.23 7.24 -16.65
CA SER A 322 30.51 6.53 -16.56
C SER A 322 30.35 5.01 -16.68
N ILE A 323 31.24 4.35 -17.42
CA ILE A 323 31.34 2.90 -17.54
C ILE A 323 32.74 2.48 -17.13
N PRO A 324 32.93 1.66 -16.08
CA PRO A 324 31.89 1.08 -15.20
C PRO A 324 31.16 2.12 -14.35
N PRO A 325 29.91 1.82 -13.93
CA PRO A 325 29.14 2.70 -13.02
C PRO A 325 29.91 2.93 -11.71
N LEU A 326 30.09 4.19 -11.33
CA LEU A 326 30.78 4.54 -10.09
C LEU A 326 29.93 4.14 -8.90
N LEU A 327 30.53 3.46 -7.91
CA LEU A 327 29.83 3.06 -6.69
C LEU A 327 29.65 4.22 -5.70
N TYR A 328 30.41 5.29 -5.84
CA TYR A 328 30.31 6.53 -5.05
C TYR A 328 30.65 7.74 -5.94
N PRO A 329 30.13 8.94 -5.65
CA PRO A 329 30.49 10.14 -6.40
C PRO A 329 31.95 10.51 -6.10
N ARG A 330 32.74 10.78 -7.15
CA ARG A 330 34.11 11.33 -7.00
C ARG A 330 34.06 12.82 -6.68
N SER A 331 33.05 13.51 -7.26
CA SER A 331 32.77 14.92 -7.03
C SER A 331 31.31 15.08 -6.61
N VAL A 332 31.06 15.38 -5.33
CA VAL A 332 29.71 15.57 -4.82
C VAL A 332 29.11 16.85 -5.37
N THR A 333 27.92 16.75 -5.97
CA THR A 333 27.16 17.90 -6.46
C THR A 333 25.72 17.86 -5.97
N PHE A 334 25.11 19.03 -5.74
CA PHE A 334 23.70 19.19 -5.45
C PHE A 334 22.90 19.72 -6.65
N ALA A 335 23.52 19.89 -7.81
CA ALA A 335 22.89 20.42 -9.02
C ALA A 335 21.65 19.62 -9.47
N ASN A 336 21.62 18.29 -9.21
CA ASN A 336 20.44 17.48 -9.51
C ASN A 336 19.20 17.87 -8.67
N PHE A 337 19.41 18.48 -7.52
CA PHE A 337 18.32 18.95 -6.65
C PHE A 337 17.76 20.32 -7.10
N ASP A 338 18.49 21.09 -7.89
CA ASP A 338 18.00 22.39 -8.41
C ASP A 338 16.75 22.21 -9.26
N LEU A 339 16.63 21.08 -9.96
CA LEU A 339 15.43 20.73 -10.72
C LEU A 339 14.17 20.65 -9.82
N MET A 340 14.34 20.28 -8.54
CA MET A 340 13.23 20.19 -7.59
C MET A 340 12.69 21.58 -7.22
N PHE A 341 13.57 22.56 -7.14
CA PHE A 341 13.19 23.94 -6.79
C PHE A 341 12.71 24.74 -8.01
N THR A 342 13.21 24.41 -9.21
CA THR A 342 12.83 25.08 -10.45
C THR A 342 11.56 24.53 -11.09
N GLN A 343 11.42 23.21 -11.18
CA GLN A 343 10.31 22.52 -11.84
C GLN A 343 9.46 21.68 -10.89
N GLY A 344 10.05 21.08 -9.86
CA GLY A 344 9.36 20.18 -8.94
C GLY A 344 8.49 20.84 -7.88
N LEU A 345 8.73 22.13 -7.57
CA LEU A 345 8.08 22.84 -6.46
C LEU A 345 6.55 22.83 -6.53
N PRO A 346 5.90 23.08 -7.69
CA PRO A 346 4.43 23.00 -7.79
C PRO A 346 3.87 21.65 -7.37
N TYR A 347 4.54 20.57 -7.77
CA TYR A 347 4.13 19.18 -7.47
C TYR A 347 4.33 18.84 -5.98
N ILE A 348 5.42 19.31 -5.37
CA ILE A 348 5.70 19.13 -3.94
C ILE A 348 4.64 19.86 -3.11
N ILE A 349 4.33 21.12 -3.43
CA ILE A 349 3.30 21.90 -2.74
C ILE A 349 1.94 21.22 -2.84
N THR A 350 1.53 20.81 -4.04
CA THR A 350 0.27 20.09 -4.25
C THR A 350 0.21 18.84 -3.38
N THR A 351 1.27 18.02 -3.42
CA THR A 351 1.28 16.74 -2.68
C THR A 351 1.20 16.96 -1.17
N LEU A 352 1.98 17.91 -0.63
CA LEU A 352 1.96 18.27 0.80
C LEU A 352 0.59 18.77 1.24
N ALA A 353 0.03 19.72 0.47
CA ALA A 353 -1.26 20.32 0.80
C ALA A 353 -2.39 19.27 0.74
N VAL A 354 -2.49 18.54 -0.38
CA VAL A 354 -3.53 17.53 -0.56
C VAL A 354 -3.41 16.40 0.46
N ALA A 355 -2.19 15.89 0.73
CA ALA A 355 -1.98 14.84 1.71
C ALA A 355 -2.34 15.31 3.13
N SER A 356 -1.98 16.54 3.50
CA SER A 356 -2.31 17.11 4.81
C SER A 356 -3.82 17.29 4.98
N ILE A 357 -4.49 17.90 4.00
CA ILE A 357 -5.94 18.15 4.04
C ILE A 357 -6.70 16.82 4.04
N ASN A 358 -6.31 15.86 3.18
CA ASN A 358 -6.92 14.54 3.18
C ASN A 358 -6.78 13.83 4.54
N THR A 359 -5.61 13.93 5.16
CA THR A 359 -5.39 13.34 6.49
C THR A 359 -6.36 13.90 7.51
N LEU A 360 -6.54 15.23 7.55
CA LEU A 360 -7.51 15.89 8.45
C LEU A 360 -8.95 15.44 8.17
N ILE A 361 -9.35 15.40 6.91
CA ILE A 361 -10.69 14.94 6.51
C ILE A 361 -10.90 13.47 6.89
N THR A 362 -9.92 12.61 6.61
CA THR A 362 -10.00 11.19 6.98
C THR A 362 -10.18 11.01 8.48
N LEU A 363 -9.39 11.69 9.31
CA LEU A 363 -9.52 11.63 10.77
C LEU A 363 -10.85 12.19 11.27
N PHE A 364 -11.32 13.28 10.67
CA PHE A 364 -12.62 13.87 10.98
C PHE A 364 -13.78 12.90 10.70
N LEU A 365 -13.73 12.16 9.59
CA LEU A 365 -14.76 11.19 9.22
C LEU A 365 -14.65 9.90 10.06
N VAL A 366 -13.43 9.39 10.21
CA VAL A 366 -13.15 8.05 10.76
C VAL A 366 -13.26 8.01 12.28
N SER A 367 -12.76 9.06 12.98
CA SER A 367 -12.70 9.00 14.45
C SER A 367 -14.07 8.88 15.11
N PRO A 368 -15.11 9.68 14.72
CA PRO A 368 -16.46 9.50 15.24
C PRO A 368 -17.11 8.18 14.83
N LEU A 369 -16.88 7.73 13.57
CA LEU A 369 -17.42 6.47 13.07
C LEU A 369 -16.87 5.28 13.87
N ALA A 370 -15.54 5.19 13.99
CA ALA A 370 -14.87 4.12 14.71
C ALA A 370 -15.26 4.09 16.20
N TYR A 371 -15.37 5.25 16.84
CA TYR A 371 -15.87 5.36 18.21
C TYR A 371 -17.32 4.83 18.35
N SER A 372 -18.20 5.23 17.44
CA SER A 372 -19.58 4.76 17.41
C SER A 372 -19.68 3.25 17.25
N MET A 373 -18.83 2.67 16.40
CA MET A 373 -18.78 1.22 16.17
C MET A 373 -18.23 0.46 17.37
N ALA A 374 -17.16 0.94 18.00
CA ALA A 374 -16.47 0.26 19.09
C ALA A 374 -17.23 0.38 20.43
N SER A 375 -17.57 1.60 20.85
CA SER A 375 -18.14 1.89 22.16
C SER A 375 -19.65 1.66 22.19
N HIS A 376 -20.36 1.96 21.09
CA HIS A 376 -21.83 1.91 21.05
C HIS A 376 -22.39 0.80 20.17
N LYS A 377 -21.52 -0.05 19.61
CA LYS A 377 -21.88 -1.19 18.73
C LYS A 377 -22.69 -0.78 17.49
N PHE A 378 -22.56 0.45 17.00
CA PHE A 378 -23.18 0.89 15.76
C PHE A 378 -22.59 0.11 14.57
N GLY A 379 -23.37 -0.81 14.00
CA GLY A 379 -22.88 -1.75 13.00
C GLY A 379 -21.80 -2.73 13.49
N GLY A 380 -21.08 -2.39 14.55
CA GLY A 380 -20.08 -3.23 15.21
C GLY A 380 -19.02 -3.80 14.26
N SER A 381 -18.60 -5.04 14.52
CA SER A 381 -17.62 -5.75 13.71
C SER A 381 -18.11 -6.04 12.27
N LYS A 382 -19.42 -6.17 12.05
CA LYS A 382 -19.98 -6.40 10.70
C LYS A 382 -19.75 -5.22 9.78
N LEU A 383 -19.98 -3.99 10.27
CA LEU A 383 -19.71 -2.78 9.49
C LEU A 383 -18.20 -2.61 9.25
N LEU A 384 -17.37 -2.95 10.23
CA LEU A 384 -15.91 -2.94 10.06
C LEU A 384 -15.46 -3.88 8.95
N ILE A 385 -15.93 -5.14 8.96
CA ILE A 385 -15.61 -6.12 7.92
C ILE A 385 -16.02 -5.60 6.54
N TYR A 386 -17.21 -5.00 6.45
CA TYR A 386 -17.67 -4.39 5.20
C TYR A 386 -16.76 -3.24 4.74
N ILE A 387 -16.39 -2.32 5.65
CA ILE A 387 -15.48 -1.22 5.34
C ILE A 387 -14.10 -1.74 4.92
N LEU A 388 -13.57 -2.77 5.58
CA LEU A 388 -12.30 -3.41 5.21
C LEU A 388 -12.39 -4.12 3.86
N TYR A 389 -13.53 -4.73 3.53
CA TYR A 389 -13.76 -5.34 2.21
C TYR A 389 -13.62 -4.31 1.07
N LEU A 390 -14.02 -3.05 1.30
CA LEU A 390 -13.85 -1.98 0.31
C LEU A 390 -12.37 -1.75 -0.04
N ASN A 391 -11.44 -2.01 0.87
CA ASN A 391 -9.99 -1.94 0.59
C ASN A 391 -9.49 -3.12 -0.27
N ALA A 392 -10.23 -4.21 -0.34
CA ALA A 392 -9.92 -5.35 -1.21
C ALA A 392 -10.51 -5.20 -2.62
N THR A 393 -11.22 -4.10 -2.91
CA THR A 393 -11.71 -3.82 -4.28
C THR A 393 -10.63 -3.09 -5.08
N PRO A 394 -10.53 -3.33 -6.41
CA PRO A 394 -9.58 -2.61 -7.25
C PRO A 394 -9.79 -1.09 -7.18
N THR A 395 -8.73 -0.32 -6.95
CA THR A 395 -8.80 1.16 -6.91
C THR A 395 -9.42 1.74 -8.20
N LEU A 396 -9.18 1.08 -9.32
CA LEU A 396 -9.70 1.46 -10.63
C LEU A 396 -11.24 1.48 -10.72
N ILE A 397 -11.94 0.70 -9.89
CA ILE A 397 -13.41 0.66 -9.89
C ILE A 397 -14.02 2.03 -9.57
N TYR A 398 -13.29 2.84 -8.83
CA TYR A 398 -13.71 4.20 -8.45
C TYR A 398 -13.41 5.22 -9.54
N ILE A 399 -12.36 5.00 -10.36
CA ILE A 399 -11.80 6.03 -11.24
C ILE A 399 -12.79 6.49 -12.29
N ILE A 400 -13.35 5.56 -13.07
CA ILE A 400 -14.18 5.93 -14.22
C ILE A 400 -15.46 6.67 -13.80
N PRO A 401 -16.26 6.16 -12.84
CA PRO A 401 -17.45 6.86 -12.40
C PRO A 401 -17.16 8.18 -11.70
N ILE A 402 -16.08 8.23 -10.90
CA ILE A 402 -15.70 9.45 -10.20
C ILE A 402 -15.16 10.50 -11.19
N PHE A 403 -14.41 10.10 -12.22
CA PHE A 403 -13.98 11.02 -13.27
C PHE A 403 -15.18 11.72 -13.92
N ALA A 404 -16.22 10.95 -14.27
CA ALA A 404 -17.45 11.52 -14.82
C ALA A 404 -18.14 12.48 -13.82
N PHE A 405 -18.21 12.10 -12.54
CA PHE A 405 -18.78 12.94 -11.49
C PHE A 405 -17.99 14.23 -11.28
N LEU A 406 -16.66 14.17 -11.18
CA LEU A 406 -15.80 15.35 -11.03
C LEU A 406 -15.84 16.27 -12.25
N LYS A 407 -16.01 15.68 -13.46
CA LYS A 407 -16.18 16.43 -14.71
C LYS A 407 -17.49 17.23 -14.71
N ILE A 408 -18.58 16.65 -14.24
CA ILE A 408 -19.88 17.34 -14.09
C ILE A 408 -19.76 18.49 -13.09
N LEU A 409 -19.02 18.31 -12.00
CA LEU A 409 -18.77 19.35 -11.00
C LEU A 409 -17.78 20.43 -11.47
N GLY A 410 -17.10 20.23 -12.61
CA GLY A 410 -16.09 21.17 -13.12
C GLY A 410 -14.81 21.27 -12.27
N ILE A 411 -14.50 20.25 -11.45
CA ILE A 411 -13.35 20.26 -10.53
C ILE A 411 -12.21 19.33 -10.95
N ILE A 412 -12.24 18.78 -12.16
CA ILE A 412 -11.09 18.05 -12.75
C ILE A 412 -9.88 18.98 -12.78
N ASN A 413 -8.69 18.42 -12.54
CA ASN A 413 -7.41 19.14 -12.49
C ASN A 413 -7.34 20.21 -11.38
N THR A 414 -8.04 20.00 -10.28
CA THR A 414 -7.97 20.82 -9.08
C THR A 414 -7.59 20.00 -7.85
N TRP A 415 -7.11 20.66 -6.81
CA TRP A 415 -6.85 20.01 -5.52
C TRP A 415 -8.10 19.33 -4.95
N TRP A 416 -9.30 19.90 -5.19
CA TRP A 416 -10.57 19.34 -4.74
C TRP A 416 -10.85 17.96 -5.32
N ALA A 417 -10.45 17.70 -6.56
CA ALA A 417 -10.58 16.38 -7.16
C ALA A 417 -9.83 15.31 -6.34
N LEU A 418 -8.61 15.61 -5.90
CA LEU A 418 -7.79 14.70 -5.09
C LEU A 418 -8.25 14.64 -3.63
N ILE A 419 -8.57 15.80 -3.03
CA ILE A 419 -9.05 15.89 -1.64
C ILE A 419 -10.33 15.08 -1.45
N LEU A 420 -11.24 15.11 -2.41
CA LEU A 420 -12.50 14.36 -2.33
C LEU A 420 -12.34 12.86 -2.61
N THR A 421 -11.28 12.44 -3.27
CA THR A 421 -11.14 11.04 -3.70
C THR A 421 -10.18 10.22 -2.82
N TYR A 422 -9.16 10.82 -2.24
CA TYR A 422 -8.19 10.10 -1.42
C TYR A 422 -8.77 9.41 -0.16
N PRO A 423 -9.81 9.98 0.51
CA PRO A 423 -10.43 9.30 1.65
C PRO A 423 -11.01 7.92 1.31
N ILE A 424 -11.35 7.64 0.03
CA ILE A 424 -11.80 6.31 -0.43
C ILE A 424 -10.83 5.22 0.03
N MET A 425 -9.52 5.47 -0.11
CA MET A 425 -8.47 4.50 0.21
C MET A 425 -7.99 4.60 1.67
N THR A 426 -8.06 5.78 2.27
CA THR A 426 -7.54 5.96 3.63
C THR A 426 -8.55 5.60 4.72
N ILE A 427 -9.85 5.75 4.47
CA ILE A 427 -10.92 5.42 5.45
C ILE A 427 -10.86 3.96 5.93
N PRO A 428 -10.73 2.92 5.08
CA PRO A 428 -10.85 1.54 5.56
C PRO A 428 -9.83 1.18 6.64
N ILE A 429 -8.56 1.39 6.37
CA ILE A 429 -7.49 1.02 7.31
C ILE A 429 -7.46 1.96 8.52
N THR A 430 -7.68 3.27 8.33
CA THR A 430 -7.79 4.21 9.46
C THR A 430 -8.96 3.88 10.37
N THR A 431 -10.09 3.44 9.81
CA THR A 431 -11.24 2.98 10.62
C THR A 431 -10.86 1.76 11.46
N TRP A 432 -10.14 0.79 10.87
CA TRP A 432 -9.67 -0.38 11.59
C TRP A 432 -8.70 -0.02 12.73
N ILE A 433 -7.73 0.88 12.48
CA ILE A 433 -6.79 1.36 13.48
C ILE A 433 -7.54 2.01 14.65
N MET A 434 -8.43 2.96 14.37
CA MET A 434 -9.16 3.70 15.39
C MET A 434 -10.19 2.83 16.12
N TYR A 435 -10.85 1.90 15.42
CA TYR A 435 -11.79 0.94 16.03
C TYR A 435 -11.09 0.05 17.06
N ASN A 436 -9.94 -0.54 16.70
CA ASN A 436 -9.16 -1.37 17.64
C ASN A 436 -8.62 -0.56 18.83
N TYR A 437 -8.30 0.71 18.61
CA TYR A 437 -7.93 1.60 19.70
C TYR A 437 -9.09 1.85 20.64
N TYR A 438 -10.26 2.22 20.13
CA TYR A 438 -11.44 2.49 20.94
C TYR A 438 -12.03 1.27 21.64
N LEU A 439 -11.85 0.07 21.10
CA LEU A 439 -12.23 -1.18 21.81
C LEU A 439 -11.49 -1.36 23.14
N LYS A 440 -10.27 -0.84 23.24
CA LYS A 440 -9.42 -0.92 24.45
C LYS A 440 -9.54 0.33 25.32
N PHE A 441 -10.35 1.32 24.93
CA PHE A 441 -10.50 2.57 25.69
C PHE A 441 -11.23 2.31 27.00
N PRO A 442 -10.76 2.84 28.15
CA PRO A 442 -11.38 2.61 29.45
C PRO A 442 -12.78 3.24 29.53
N LYS A 443 -13.82 2.42 29.68
CA LYS A 443 -15.21 2.89 29.78
C LYS A 443 -15.47 3.74 31.01
N GLN A 444 -14.74 3.50 32.09
CA GLN A 444 -14.83 4.28 33.34
C GLN A 444 -14.65 5.78 33.12
N ILE A 445 -13.81 6.19 32.15
CA ILE A 445 -13.60 7.60 31.79
C ILE A 445 -14.88 8.18 31.17
N GLU A 446 -15.55 7.42 30.29
CA GLU A 446 -16.79 7.84 29.65
C GLU A 446 -17.95 7.94 30.69
N GLU A 447 -18.04 6.95 31.56
CA GLU A 447 -19.05 6.89 32.63
C GLU A 447 -18.88 8.03 33.64
N ALA A 448 -17.64 8.30 34.08
CA ALA A 448 -17.35 9.42 34.97
C ALA A 448 -17.73 10.77 34.35
N ALA A 449 -17.38 11.01 33.10
CA ALA A 449 -17.72 12.24 32.39
C ALA A 449 -19.26 12.41 32.22
N GLN A 450 -20.00 11.31 32.06
CA GLN A 450 -21.45 11.34 31.99
C GLN A 450 -22.08 11.62 33.37
N MET A 451 -21.49 11.12 34.47
CA MET A 451 -21.90 11.47 35.85
C MET A 451 -21.70 12.95 36.14
N ASP A 452 -20.65 13.58 35.53
CA ASP A 452 -20.42 15.02 35.58
C ASP A 452 -21.37 15.83 34.66
N GLY A 453 -22.43 15.20 34.12
CA GLY A 453 -23.45 15.85 33.30
C GLY A 453 -23.08 16.08 31.85
N MET A 454 -21.98 15.50 31.37
CA MET A 454 -21.61 15.63 29.96
C MET A 454 -22.50 14.74 29.08
N ASN A 455 -23.04 15.31 27.99
CA ASN A 455 -23.70 14.51 26.98
C ASN A 455 -22.64 13.73 26.15
N ARG A 456 -23.05 12.70 25.43
CA ARG A 456 -22.14 11.79 24.68
C ARG A 456 -21.26 12.51 23.65
N LEU A 457 -21.73 13.57 23.02
CA LEU A 457 -20.93 14.39 22.10
C LEU A 457 -19.80 15.11 22.85
N LYS A 458 -20.13 15.72 24.02
CA LYS A 458 -19.12 16.38 24.85
C LYS A 458 -18.10 15.37 25.36
N VAL A 459 -18.53 14.17 25.78
CA VAL A 459 -17.63 13.08 26.18
C VAL A 459 -16.67 12.72 25.05
N PHE A 460 -17.19 12.52 23.84
CA PHE A 460 -16.33 12.20 22.69
C PHE A 460 -15.30 13.30 22.43
N TYR A 461 -15.73 14.55 22.22
CA TYR A 461 -14.82 15.62 21.80
C TYR A 461 -13.89 16.12 22.92
N LYS A 462 -14.35 16.13 24.17
CA LYS A 462 -13.57 16.69 25.29
C LYS A 462 -12.73 15.66 26.06
N MET A 463 -13.13 14.39 26.03
CA MET A 463 -12.43 13.33 26.79
C MET A 463 -11.83 12.28 25.88
N VAL A 464 -12.63 11.59 25.06
CA VAL A 464 -12.16 10.44 24.28
C VAL A 464 -11.16 10.86 23.21
N LEU A 465 -11.49 11.84 22.38
CA LEU A 465 -10.67 12.29 21.26
C LEU A 465 -9.29 12.82 21.72
N PRO A 466 -9.18 13.72 22.71
CA PRO A 466 -7.88 14.17 23.20
C PRO A 466 -7.02 13.08 23.84
N LEU A 467 -7.64 12.12 24.53
CA LEU A 467 -6.93 11.00 25.15
C LEU A 467 -6.50 9.93 24.13
N SER A 468 -7.06 9.97 22.92
CA SER A 468 -6.76 9.02 21.84
C SER A 468 -5.55 9.42 20.98
N ARG A 469 -4.67 10.31 21.46
CA ARG A 469 -3.53 10.84 20.69
C ARG A 469 -2.63 9.78 20.09
N SER A 470 -2.39 8.65 20.79
CA SER A 470 -1.55 7.58 20.27
C SER A 470 -2.20 6.83 19.09
N GLY A 471 -3.50 6.55 19.16
CA GLY A 471 -4.26 5.98 18.03
C GLY A 471 -4.35 6.94 16.86
N LEU A 472 -4.66 8.21 17.14
CA LEU A 472 -4.72 9.27 16.14
C LEU A 472 -3.39 9.46 15.42
N SER A 473 -2.25 9.40 16.13
CA SER A 473 -0.93 9.55 15.49
C SER A 473 -0.64 8.46 14.47
N VAL A 474 -0.99 7.21 14.76
CA VAL A 474 -0.81 6.10 13.81
C VAL A 474 -1.76 6.23 12.61
N ALA A 475 -3.01 6.59 12.86
CA ALA A 475 -3.99 6.87 11.81
C ALA A 475 -3.54 8.03 10.90
N THR A 476 -2.97 9.10 11.49
CA THR A 476 -2.37 10.25 10.78
C THR A 476 -1.24 9.80 9.87
N ILE A 477 -0.28 9.03 10.42
CA ILE A 477 0.88 8.54 9.65
C ILE A 477 0.40 7.73 8.44
N TYR A 478 -0.51 6.79 8.65
CA TYR A 478 -1.04 5.97 7.56
C TYR A 478 -1.74 6.82 6.49
N ALA A 479 -2.68 7.69 6.88
CA ALA A 479 -3.45 8.50 5.93
C ALA A 479 -2.56 9.47 5.15
N PHE A 480 -1.59 10.08 5.80
CA PHE A 480 -0.64 10.98 5.15
C PHE A 480 0.27 10.24 4.17
N LEU A 481 0.91 9.14 4.60
CA LEU A 481 1.85 8.41 3.76
C LEU A 481 1.18 7.79 2.54
N TYR A 482 -0.04 7.29 2.70
CA TYR A 482 -0.82 6.81 1.57
C TYR A 482 -1.07 7.93 0.55
N SER A 483 -1.52 9.11 1.02
CA SER A 483 -1.82 10.26 0.16
C SER A 483 -0.57 10.86 -0.47
N TRP A 484 0.55 10.88 0.28
CA TRP A 484 1.85 11.34 -0.19
C TRP A 484 2.37 10.51 -1.37
N GLY A 485 2.20 9.18 -1.32
CA GLY A 485 2.68 8.24 -2.33
C GLY A 485 1.68 7.94 -3.45
N ALA A 486 0.46 8.47 -3.39
CA ALA A 486 -0.60 8.13 -4.35
C ALA A 486 -0.25 8.56 -5.79
N LEU A 487 -0.46 7.66 -6.75
CA LEU A 487 -0.22 7.90 -8.17
C LEU A 487 -1.50 7.80 -9.01
N ILE A 488 -2.28 6.74 -8.83
CA ILE A 488 -3.35 6.36 -9.78
C ILE A 488 -4.49 7.40 -9.87
N PHE A 489 -4.91 8.00 -8.74
CA PHE A 489 -5.92 9.06 -8.75
C PHE A 489 -5.41 10.37 -9.39
N PRO A 490 -4.19 10.86 -9.03
CA PRO A 490 -3.62 12.01 -9.73
C PRO A 490 -3.48 11.79 -11.24
N LEU A 491 -3.01 10.62 -11.68
CA LEU A 491 -2.93 10.31 -13.12
C LEU A 491 -4.29 10.39 -13.81
N ALA A 492 -5.36 9.93 -13.13
CA ALA A 492 -6.69 9.91 -13.71
C ALA A 492 -7.36 11.29 -13.71
N PHE A 493 -7.09 12.14 -12.70
CA PHE A 493 -7.90 13.36 -12.47
C PHE A 493 -7.16 14.67 -12.71
N THR A 494 -5.86 14.62 -13.05
CA THR A 494 -5.05 15.84 -13.23
C THR A 494 -4.21 15.77 -14.51
N TYR A 495 -3.97 16.93 -15.14
CA TYR A 495 -3.22 17.03 -16.40
C TYR A 495 -2.22 18.19 -16.43
N SER A 496 -2.14 19.02 -15.39
CA SER A 496 -1.16 20.09 -15.27
C SER A 496 -0.67 20.28 -13.83
N PRO A 497 0.56 20.79 -13.65
CA PRO A 497 1.05 21.17 -12.33
C PRO A 497 0.28 22.38 -11.77
N TYR A 498 0.42 22.60 -10.47
CA TYR A 498 -0.17 23.73 -9.79
C TYR A 498 0.37 25.06 -10.31
N ASP A 499 -0.54 26.01 -10.59
CA ASP A 499 -0.20 27.34 -11.07
C ASP A 499 0.20 28.27 -9.91
N LEU A 500 1.51 28.43 -9.69
CA LEU A 500 2.07 29.29 -8.65
C LEU A 500 1.74 30.78 -8.85
N SER A 501 1.39 31.20 -10.09
CA SER A 501 1.01 32.58 -10.38
C SER A 501 -0.41 32.89 -9.90
N LYS A 502 -1.24 31.87 -9.66
CA LYS A 502 -2.64 31.99 -9.24
C LYS A 502 -2.93 31.10 -8.01
N PRO A 503 -2.31 31.38 -6.86
CA PRO A 503 -2.31 30.49 -5.71
C PRO A 503 -3.69 30.21 -5.10
N LEU A 504 -4.68 31.07 -5.31
CA LEU A 504 -6.05 30.87 -4.82
C LEU A 504 -6.97 30.13 -5.81
N SER A 505 -6.49 29.79 -7.01
CA SER A 505 -7.30 29.08 -8.00
C SER A 505 -7.42 27.58 -7.69
N PHE A 506 -6.45 27.01 -6.94
CA PHE A 506 -6.31 25.56 -6.70
C PHE A 506 -6.33 24.74 -7.99
N SER A 507 -6.05 25.35 -9.13
CA SER A 507 -6.00 24.72 -10.45
C SER A 507 -4.60 24.19 -10.74
N GLY A 508 -4.55 23.07 -11.48
CA GLY A 508 -3.33 22.30 -11.61
C GLY A 508 -3.07 21.47 -10.35
N ALA A 509 -3.14 20.15 -10.46
CA ALA A 509 -3.11 19.30 -9.27
C ALA A 509 -2.23 18.05 -9.45
N GLN A 510 -1.33 18.05 -10.43
CA GLN A 510 -0.36 16.98 -10.56
C GLN A 510 0.52 16.88 -9.32
N THR A 511 0.68 15.65 -8.83
CA THR A 511 1.43 15.35 -7.61
C THR A 511 2.90 15.01 -7.89
N PHE A 512 3.69 14.97 -6.84
CA PHE A 512 5.12 14.67 -6.93
C PHE A 512 5.39 13.24 -7.46
N SER A 513 4.49 12.28 -7.23
CA SER A 513 4.55 10.95 -7.84
C SER A 513 4.45 11.01 -9.37
N ILE A 514 3.60 11.88 -9.93
CA ILE A 514 3.53 12.13 -11.38
C ILE A 514 4.82 12.75 -11.88
N PHE A 515 5.36 13.74 -11.18
CA PHE A 515 6.60 14.40 -11.57
C PHE A 515 7.77 13.41 -11.70
N ILE A 516 7.92 12.48 -10.75
CA ILE A 516 8.91 11.40 -10.83
C ILE A 516 8.68 10.56 -12.10
N GLY A 517 7.43 10.19 -12.40
CA GLY A 517 7.07 9.45 -13.61
C GLY A 517 7.42 10.20 -14.90
N LEU A 518 7.17 11.51 -14.95
CA LEU A 518 7.51 12.37 -16.09
C LEU A 518 9.02 12.43 -16.30
N LEU A 519 9.83 12.51 -15.24
CA LEU A 519 11.29 12.49 -15.32
C LEU A 519 11.85 11.15 -15.80
N MET A 520 11.09 10.05 -15.66
CA MET A 520 11.46 8.72 -16.18
C MET A 520 11.04 8.51 -17.63
N SER A 521 10.34 9.45 -18.25
CA SER A 521 9.92 9.35 -19.65
C SER A 521 11.14 9.32 -20.59
N PRO A 522 11.13 8.49 -21.66
CA PRO A 522 12.23 8.41 -22.61
C PRO A 522 12.61 9.74 -23.28
N VAL A 523 11.65 10.67 -23.37
CA VAL A 523 11.81 11.98 -24.02
C VAL A 523 12.55 12.99 -23.13
N SER A 524 12.41 12.86 -21.80
CA SER A 524 12.92 13.86 -20.83
C SER A 524 13.79 13.26 -19.72
N MET A 525 14.39 12.09 -19.97
CA MET A 525 15.07 11.31 -18.95
C MET A 525 16.25 12.04 -18.29
N SER A 526 16.01 12.48 -17.06
CA SER A 526 17.02 13.11 -16.20
C SER A 526 17.36 12.19 -15.03
N TYR A 527 18.36 11.32 -15.19
CA TYR A 527 18.72 10.32 -14.18
C TYR A 527 19.04 10.92 -12.80
N GLY A 528 19.85 11.97 -12.80
CA GLY A 528 20.16 12.71 -11.57
C GLY A 528 18.92 13.37 -10.97
N GLY A 529 18.04 13.94 -11.81
CA GLY A 529 16.78 14.54 -11.40
C GLY A 529 15.80 13.52 -10.82
N VAL A 530 15.64 12.34 -11.46
CA VAL A 530 14.83 11.24 -10.91
C VAL A 530 15.35 10.81 -9.54
N ALA A 531 16.67 10.68 -9.41
CA ALA A 531 17.29 10.27 -8.16
C ALA A 531 17.10 11.32 -7.07
N ALA A 532 17.28 12.62 -7.37
CA ALA A 532 17.04 13.71 -6.44
C ALA A 532 15.56 13.77 -6.02
N ALA A 533 14.61 13.61 -6.96
CA ALA A 533 13.19 13.53 -6.69
C ALA A 533 12.85 12.35 -5.76
N GLY A 534 13.44 11.19 -6.01
CA GLY A 534 13.26 10.00 -5.17
C GLY A 534 13.79 10.19 -3.74
N VAL A 535 14.93 10.85 -3.58
CA VAL A 535 15.46 11.22 -2.24
C VAL A 535 14.48 12.12 -1.51
N ILE A 536 14.02 13.22 -2.15
CA ILE A 536 13.05 14.16 -1.56
C ILE A 536 11.73 13.47 -1.23
N SER A 537 11.23 12.63 -2.13
CA SER A 537 9.99 11.87 -1.93
C SER A 537 10.06 10.93 -0.72
N SER A 538 11.25 10.43 -0.39
CA SER A 538 11.45 9.52 0.74
C SER A 538 11.49 10.26 2.10
N ILE A 539 11.82 11.55 2.13
CA ILE A 539 12.02 12.31 3.39
C ILE A 539 10.79 12.30 4.29
N PRO A 540 9.57 12.68 3.84
CA PRO A 540 8.40 12.68 4.72
C PRO A 540 8.10 11.30 5.31
N SER A 541 8.29 10.25 4.52
CA SER A 541 8.08 8.87 4.97
C SER A 541 9.05 8.49 6.08
N LEU A 542 10.34 8.79 5.91
CA LEU A 542 11.38 8.49 6.90
C LEU A 542 11.18 9.30 8.18
N VAL A 543 10.82 10.59 8.06
CA VAL A 543 10.55 11.47 9.19
C VAL A 543 9.36 10.96 10.01
N LEU A 544 8.24 10.68 9.35
CA LEU A 544 7.02 10.20 10.04
C LEU A 544 7.23 8.82 10.68
N LEU A 545 7.96 7.93 10.01
CA LEU A 545 8.31 6.63 10.58
C LEU A 545 9.20 6.78 11.82
N TYR A 546 10.19 7.68 11.79
CA TYR A 546 11.08 7.93 12.92
C TYR A 546 10.31 8.43 14.14
N PHE A 547 9.45 9.44 13.98
CA PHE A 547 8.64 9.97 15.08
C PHE A 547 7.52 9.01 15.52
N GLY A 548 7.00 8.21 14.61
CA GLY A 548 5.93 7.23 14.87
C GLY A 548 6.39 5.91 15.48
N ARG A 549 7.69 5.60 15.49
CA ARG A 549 8.25 4.28 15.84
C ARG A 549 7.74 3.69 17.16
N ASN A 550 7.69 4.51 18.23
CA ASN A 550 7.25 4.06 19.55
C ASN A 550 5.74 3.72 19.61
N ASN A 551 4.92 4.38 18.80
CA ASN A 551 3.48 4.14 18.72
C ASN A 551 3.20 2.93 17.82
N LEU A 552 3.94 2.77 16.74
CA LEU A 552 3.84 1.62 15.84
C LEU A 552 4.21 0.31 16.56
N GLU A 553 5.29 0.29 17.32
CA GLU A 553 5.68 -0.88 18.13
C GLU A 553 4.61 -1.28 19.15
N LYS A 554 3.94 -0.33 19.80
CA LYS A 554 2.85 -0.61 20.75
C LYS A 554 1.62 -1.23 20.09
N ILE A 555 1.29 -0.80 18.88
CA ILE A 555 0.11 -1.32 18.15
C ILE A 555 0.41 -2.69 17.57
N TRP A 556 1.56 -2.88 16.97
CA TRP A 556 1.93 -4.14 16.33
C TRP A 556 2.42 -5.19 17.32
N GLY A 557 3.09 -4.80 18.41
CA GLY A 557 3.48 -5.71 19.49
C GLY A 557 2.33 -6.17 20.36
N SER A 558 1.22 -5.40 20.43
CA SER A 558 0.05 -5.75 21.25
C SER A 558 -1.06 -6.50 20.50
N SER A 559 -0.99 -6.59 19.17
CA SER A 559 -1.98 -7.31 18.35
C SER A 559 -1.77 -8.83 18.32
N GLY A 560 -0.74 -9.34 18.96
CA GLY A 560 -0.49 -10.78 19.14
C GLY A 560 -1.33 -11.49 20.20
N GLY A 561 -2.28 -10.79 20.84
CA GLY A 561 -3.13 -11.37 21.86
C GLY A 561 -4.60 -11.05 21.64
N LYS A 562 -5.35 -12.06 21.19
CA LYS A 562 -6.82 -12.12 21.05
C LYS A 562 -7.41 -11.40 19.82
N ILE A 563 -7.55 -12.15 18.73
CA ILE A 563 -8.71 -12.09 17.85
C ILE A 563 -9.64 -13.25 18.21
#